data_b3546b03132cef9a447e7715bc413ed3
#
_entry.id   b3546b03132cef9a447e7715bc413ed3
#
_cell.length_a   1.000
_cell.length_b   1.000
_cell.length_c   1.000
_cell.angle_alpha   90.00
_cell.angle_beta   90.00
_cell.angle_gamma   90.00
#
_symmetry.space_group_name_H-M   'P 1'
#
loop_
_entity.id
_entity.type
_entity.pdbx_description
1 polymer ?
#
loop_
_entity_poly.entity_id
_entity_poly.type
_entity_poly.pdbx_seq_one_letter_code
_entity_poly.pdbx_strand_id
1 'polypeptide(L)'
;MRIPFRTFLLFAFCFCALAPALRAQSETDAWLRYAPLDASAKSQFQDFPGTVAVLGDSEILRSAKSELIRGVRVMLGKHLQAVSKLPQGRAIVLGPLADVLAALPSLAIQQQLVADGYLLETIERDGSNTIVITARDDRGVLYGTFALLRKIALGQPLDELHELQNPYAPIRWVDQWDNLDGTIERGYGGPSIFFENGAVRADLTRASEFARLLASLGINGCAINNVNADPRILSPDFLQQLARVAAAFRPWGVRLGVAVDFGSPKKMGGLATFDPLDAKVIAWWKAKADEIYRAIPDFGGFVVKADSEGRVGPSSYGRTQADAANVIARALEPHGGLLFYRAFVYDHHLDWRNPKSDRARAAYDIFHPLDGSFDANVILQIKNGPIDFQVREPASPLFGGLHKTSQVIELQITQEYTGQARHLCFLAPMWKATLDFDMHTPQDATPVKALVAGKAFDRPVGGFLGVANVGLDDNWAGS
;
A
#
# COMPACT_ATOMS: atom_id res chain seq x y z
N MET A 1 27.63 35.22 47.96
CA MET A 1 26.85 36.15 47.12
C MET A 1 25.51 35.45 46.80
N ARG A 2 24.42 35.80 47.51
CA ARG A 2 23.11 35.16 47.30
C ARG A 2 22.34 35.99 46.25
N ILE A 3 22.13 35.38 45.09
CA ILE A 3 21.27 35.97 44.03
C ILE A 3 19.85 35.91 44.56
N PRO A 4 19.12 37.05 44.61
CA PRO A 4 17.75 37.06 45.13
C PRO A 4 16.83 36.25 44.19
N PHE A 5 16.00 35.41 44.81
CA PHE A 5 15.05 34.50 44.14
C PHE A 5 14.16 35.15 43.09
N ARG A 6 13.88 36.43 43.22
CA ARG A 6 13.12 37.22 42.23
C ARG A 6 13.85 37.46 40.91
N THR A 7 15.17 37.55 40.93
CA THR A 7 16.00 37.70 39.74
C THR A 7 16.13 36.38 38.96
N PHE A 8 16.12 35.25 39.66
CA PHE A 8 16.11 33.91 39.05
C PHE A 8 14.78 33.63 38.33
N LEU A 9 13.63 34.07 38.93
CA LEU A 9 12.32 33.91 38.28
C LEU A 9 12.18 34.77 37.02
N LEU A 10 12.73 36.01 37.00
CA LEU A 10 12.70 36.88 35.81
C LEU A 10 13.58 36.29 34.67
N PHE A 11 14.74 35.73 35.00
CA PHE A 11 15.60 35.08 33.99
C PHE A 11 14.96 33.80 33.43
N ALA A 12 14.32 32.97 34.25
CA ALA A 12 13.58 31.80 33.82
C ALA A 12 12.39 32.16 32.94
N PHE A 13 11.66 33.22 33.27
CA PHE A 13 10.53 33.70 32.45
C PHE A 13 10.96 34.33 31.12
N CYS A 14 12.08 35.05 31.08
CA CYS A 14 12.66 35.56 29.83
C CYS A 14 13.21 34.44 28.93
N PHE A 15 13.77 33.36 29.50
CA PHE A 15 14.22 32.23 28.71
C PHE A 15 13.06 31.43 28.10
N CYS A 16 11.95 31.29 28.79
CA CYS A 16 10.72 30.70 28.26
C CYS A 16 10.03 31.56 27.21
N ALA A 17 10.16 32.89 27.27
CA ALA A 17 9.56 33.80 26.29
C ALA A 17 10.40 33.94 25.00
N LEU A 18 11.67 33.57 25.01
CA LEU A 18 12.59 33.59 23.89
C LEU A 18 12.78 32.19 23.24
N ALA A 19 12.22 31.12 23.81
CA ALA A 19 12.16 29.87 23.12
C ALA A 19 11.23 30.07 21.89
N PRO A 20 11.75 29.92 20.63
CA PRO A 20 10.85 29.86 19.50
C PRO A 20 9.82 28.80 19.85
N ALA A 21 8.54 29.11 19.67
CA ALA A 21 7.48 28.13 19.84
C ALA A 21 7.84 26.96 18.93
N LEU A 22 8.48 25.94 19.49
CA LEU A 22 8.65 24.64 18.85
C LEU A 22 7.24 24.12 18.69
N ARG A 23 6.60 24.46 17.56
CA ARG A 23 5.41 23.74 17.15
C ARG A 23 5.86 22.30 17.03
N ALA A 24 5.32 21.43 17.89
CA ALA A 24 5.42 20.01 17.67
C ALA A 24 4.96 19.76 16.23
N GLN A 25 5.83 19.18 15.41
CA GLN A 25 5.46 18.82 14.05
C GLN A 25 4.41 17.73 14.16
N SER A 26 3.32 17.88 13.44
CA SER A 26 2.34 16.81 13.33
C SER A 26 2.96 15.64 12.56
N GLU A 27 2.44 14.43 12.75
CA GLU A 27 2.84 13.26 11.98
C GLU A 27 2.77 13.51 10.46
N THR A 28 1.71 14.21 9.99
CA THR A 28 1.55 14.61 8.59
C THR A 28 2.66 15.53 8.09
N ASP A 29 3.21 16.37 8.95
CA ASP A 29 4.33 17.24 8.57
C ASP A 29 5.60 16.44 8.25
N ALA A 30 5.74 15.21 8.78
CA ALA A 30 6.82 14.31 8.44
C ALA A 30 6.63 13.62 7.07
N TRP A 31 5.40 13.47 6.62
CA TRP A 31 5.12 12.79 5.36
C TRP A 31 5.53 13.66 4.16
N LEU A 32 6.64 13.32 3.53
CA LEU A 32 7.16 14.03 2.36
C LEU A 32 7.33 15.54 2.61
N ARG A 33 7.99 15.85 3.71
CA ARG A 33 8.20 17.24 4.18
C ARG A 33 8.99 18.10 3.21
N TYR A 34 9.90 17.50 2.40
CA TYR A 34 10.81 18.22 1.51
C TYR A 34 11.58 19.35 2.22
N ALA A 35 12.32 19.00 3.28
CA ALA A 35 13.10 20.00 4.03
C ALA A 35 14.00 20.82 3.09
N PRO A 36 14.05 22.16 3.25
CA PRO A 36 14.94 23.00 2.45
C PRO A 36 16.39 22.52 2.58
N LEU A 37 17.07 22.36 1.45
CA LEU A 37 18.49 22.04 1.46
C LEU A 37 19.30 23.25 1.95
N ASP A 38 20.45 23.00 2.57
CA ASP A 38 21.39 24.06 2.92
C ASP A 38 22.05 24.68 1.67
N ALA A 39 22.81 25.77 1.87
CA ALA A 39 23.44 26.51 0.77
C ALA A 39 24.47 25.65 -0.01
N SER A 40 25.21 24.78 0.69
CA SER A 40 26.19 23.90 0.09
C SER A 40 25.52 22.83 -0.80
N ALA A 41 24.50 22.16 -0.28
CA ALA A 41 23.75 21.20 -1.06
C ALA A 41 23.00 21.82 -2.25
N LYS A 42 22.45 23.03 -2.09
CA LYS A 42 21.79 23.77 -3.19
C LYS A 42 22.79 24.16 -4.31
N SER A 43 24.05 24.38 -4.01
CA SER A 43 25.06 24.75 -5.02
C SER A 43 25.23 23.66 -6.10
N GLN A 44 24.97 22.39 -5.77
CA GLN A 44 25.03 21.29 -6.73
C GLN A 44 23.89 21.34 -7.77
N PHE A 45 22.83 22.09 -7.48
CA PHE A 45 21.65 22.23 -8.33
C PHE A 45 21.54 23.64 -8.96
N GLN A 46 22.66 24.38 -9.12
CA GLN A 46 22.61 25.73 -9.70
C GLN A 46 21.99 25.70 -11.10
N ASP A 47 22.38 24.72 -11.89
CA ASP A 47 21.95 24.53 -13.28
C ASP A 47 20.67 23.68 -13.42
N PHE A 48 19.93 23.46 -12.33
CA PHE A 48 18.68 22.70 -12.38
C PHE A 48 17.66 23.36 -13.34
N PRO A 49 16.97 22.57 -14.20
CA PRO A 49 16.03 23.12 -15.19
C PRO A 49 14.94 23.99 -14.56
N GLY A 50 14.60 25.09 -15.23
CA GLY A 50 13.49 25.97 -14.84
C GLY A 50 12.13 25.58 -15.44
N THR A 51 12.11 24.56 -16.31
CA THR A 51 10.90 24.16 -17.07
C THR A 51 10.68 22.67 -16.97
N VAL A 52 9.42 22.26 -16.81
CA VAL A 52 8.98 20.86 -16.93
C VAL A 52 7.96 20.71 -18.07
N ALA A 53 8.31 19.92 -19.08
CA ALA A 53 7.38 19.51 -20.13
C ALA A 53 6.59 18.27 -19.64
N VAL A 54 5.28 18.41 -19.56
CA VAL A 54 4.39 17.32 -19.14
C VAL A 54 3.65 16.80 -20.36
N LEU A 55 3.92 15.57 -20.75
CA LEU A 55 3.34 14.89 -21.89
C LEU A 55 2.22 13.98 -21.42
N GLY A 56 0.98 14.32 -21.76
CA GLY A 56 -0.24 13.67 -21.26
C GLY A 56 -1.01 14.51 -20.24
N ASP A 57 -2.21 14.09 -19.90
CA ASP A 57 -3.13 14.87 -19.03
C ASP A 57 -4.02 13.98 -18.13
N SER A 58 -3.51 12.90 -17.58
CA SER A 58 -4.23 12.11 -16.58
C SER A 58 -4.19 12.74 -15.18
N GLU A 59 -5.07 12.31 -14.29
CA GLU A 59 -5.05 12.75 -12.88
C GLU A 59 -3.71 12.42 -12.21
N ILE A 60 -3.14 11.25 -12.48
CA ILE A 60 -1.87 10.80 -11.92
C ILE A 60 -0.71 11.67 -12.43
N LEU A 61 -0.70 12.01 -13.72
CA LEU A 61 0.31 12.92 -14.28
C LEU A 61 0.20 14.33 -13.71
N ARG A 62 -1.04 14.80 -13.45
CA ARG A 62 -1.25 16.09 -12.75
C ARG A 62 -0.69 16.05 -11.32
N SER A 63 -0.85 14.93 -10.61
CA SER A 63 -0.23 14.73 -9.29
C SER A 63 1.29 14.71 -9.37
N ALA A 64 1.87 13.96 -10.31
CA ALA A 64 3.31 13.91 -10.54
C ALA A 64 3.91 15.30 -10.82
N LYS A 65 3.28 16.07 -11.72
CA LYS A 65 3.65 17.45 -12.00
C LYS A 65 3.61 18.34 -10.75
N SER A 66 2.50 18.28 -10.03
CA SER A 66 2.29 19.14 -8.85
C SER A 66 3.28 18.80 -7.74
N GLU A 67 3.57 17.52 -7.56
CA GLU A 67 4.54 17.02 -6.59
C GLU A 67 5.97 17.47 -6.93
N LEU A 68 6.36 17.35 -8.19
CA LEU A 68 7.68 17.80 -8.67
C LEU A 68 7.87 19.31 -8.44
N ILE A 69 6.89 20.11 -8.85
CA ILE A 69 6.94 21.57 -8.68
C ILE A 69 7.03 21.94 -7.19
N ARG A 70 6.21 21.28 -6.34
CA ARG A 70 6.21 21.51 -4.90
C ARG A 70 7.55 21.14 -4.26
N GLY A 71 8.04 19.92 -4.52
CA GLY A 71 9.28 19.42 -3.95
C GLY A 71 10.49 20.27 -4.34
N VAL A 72 10.62 20.61 -5.62
CA VAL A 72 11.69 21.48 -6.12
C VAL A 72 11.63 22.87 -5.49
N ARG A 73 10.43 23.47 -5.42
CA ARG A 73 10.27 24.78 -4.80
C ARG A 73 10.69 24.78 -3.33
N VAL A 74 10.29 23.79 -2.57
CA VAL A 74 10.58 23.73 -1.13
C VAL A 74 12.05 23.40 -0.87
N MET A 75 12.62 22.39 -1.53
CA MET A 75 13.99 21.95 -1.30
C MET A 75 15.03 22.93 -1.88
N LEU A 76 14.83 23.40 -3.12
CA LEU A 76 15.81 24.19 -3.85
C LEU A 76 15.51 25.69 -3.86
N GLY A 77 14.27 26.10 -3.56
CA GLY A 77 13.81 27.48 -3.74
C GLY A 77 13.61 27.88 -5.20
N LYS A 78 13.58 26.91 -6.13
CA LYS A 78 13.43 27.16 -7.56
C LYS A 78 11.98 27.01 -8.01
N HIS A 79 11.58 27.81 -9.00
CA HIS A 79 10.25 27.70 -9.62
C HIS A 79 10.35 26.93 -10.93
N LEU A 80 9.49 25.93 -11.12
CA LEU A 80 9.34 25.20 -12.36
C LEU A 80 8.13 25.71 -13.12
N GLN A 81 8.33 26.12 -14.37
CA GLN A 81 7.25 26.43 -15.30
C GLN A 81 6.80 25.14 -16.01
N ALA A 82 5.52 24.79 -15.87
CA ALA A 82 4.97 23.64 -16.60
C ALA A 82 4.55 24.05 -18.00
N VAL A 83 4.93 23.24 -19.00
CA VAL A 83 4.55 23.39 -20.40
C VAL A 83 4.05 22.06 -20.97
N SER A 84 3.25 22.09 -22.03
CA SER A 84 2.71 20.88 -22.67
C SER A 84 3.55 20.37 -23.86
N LYS A 85 4.58 21.10 -24.24
CA LYS A 85 5.49 20.75 -25.34
C LYS A 85 6.92 20.86 -24.85
N LEU A 86 7.79 20.05 -25.44
CA LEU A 86 9.22 20.08 -25.15
C LEU A 86 9.82 21.44 -25.56
N PRO A 87 10.37 22.24 -24.61
CA PRO A 87 11.02 23.52 -24.94
C PRO A 87 12.42 23.27 -25.52
N GLN A 88 13.01 24.31 -26.09
CA GLN A 88 14.46 24.31 -26.38
C GLN A 88 15.28 24.45 -25.09
N GLY A 89 16.49 23.91 -25.09
CA GLY A 89 17.41 24.00 -23.94
C GLY A 89 17.06 23.02 -22.81
N ARG A 90 17.55 23.35 -21.60
CA ARG A 90 17.40 22.51 -20.40
C ARG A 90 15.94 22.37 -19.97
N ALA A 91 15.49 21.15 -19.77
CA ALA A 91 14.14 20.86 -19.31
C ALA A 91 14.09 19.58 -18.49
N ILE A 92 13.00 19.42 -17.75
CA ILE A 92 12.53 18.11 -17.28
C ILE A 92 11.43 17.66 -18.23
N VAL A 93 11.46 16.42 -18.68
CA VAL A 93 10.39 15.80 -19.47
C VAL A 93 9.74 14.75 -18.62
N LEU A 94 8.42 14.80 -18.48
CA LEU A 94 7.63 13.90 -17.66
C LEU A 94 6.44 13.39 -18.47
N GLY A 95 6.34 12.07 -18.62
CA GLY A 95 5.20 11.48 -19.33
C GLY A 95 5.34 9.98 -19.61
N PRO A 96 4.26 9.36 -20.11
CA PRO A 96 4.28 7.97 -20.56
C PRO A 96 5.30 7.76 -21.68
N LEU A 97 5.86 6.56 -21.73
CA LEU A 97 6.94 6.21 -22.66
C LEU A 97 6.62 6.52 -24.12
N ALA A 98 5.41 6.20 -24.56
CA ALA A 98 5.01 6.45 -25.95
C ALA A 98 5.06 7.94 -26.33
N ASP A 99 4.59 8.81 -25.44
CA ASP A 99 4.57 10.26 -25.65
C ASP A 99 5.99 10.84 -25.57
N VAL A 100 6.80 10.32 -24.63
CA VAL A 100 8.19 10.73 -24.49
C VAL A 100 9.02 10.33 -25.71
N LEU A 101 8.88 9.12 -26.24
CA LEU A 101 9.58 8.67 -27.46
C LEU A 101 9.12 9.45 -28.70
N ALA A 102 7.86 9.85 -28.77
CA ALA A 102 7.40 10.73 -29.85
C ALA A 102 8.05 12.12 -29.80
N ALA A 103 8.31 12.65 -28.61
CA ALA A 103 8.96 13.94 -28.40
C ALA A 103 10.51 13.86 -28.44
N LEU A 104 11.08 12.72 -28.07
CA LEU A 104 12.51 12.43 -27.95
C LEU A 104 12.84 11.09 -28.65
N PRO A 105 12.85 11.02 -29.98
CA PRO A 105 13.11 9.77 -30.71
C PRO A 105 14.52 9.19 -30.51
N SER A 106 15.46 9.99 -30.01
CA SER A 106 16.83 9.57 -29.70
C SER A 106 16.98 8.87 -28.35
N LEU A 107 15.94 8.87 -27.51
CA LEU A 107 15.98 8.17 -26.21
C LEU A 107 16.08 6.66 -26.44
N ALA A 108 17.20 6.08 -26.02
CA ALA A 108 17.41 4.63 -26.12
C ALA A 108 17.01 3.94 -24.80
N ILE A 109 16.18 2.90 -24.88
CA ILE A 109 15.80 2.09 -23.73
C ILE A 109 16.43 0.71 -23.88
N GLN A 110 17.36 0.40 -23.00
CA GLN A 110 18.14 -0.83 -23.07
C GLN A 110 17.44 -2.03 -22.45
N GLN A 111 16.48 -1.81 -21.55
CA GLN A 111 15.76 -2.84 -20.82
C GLN A 111 14.24 -2.60 -20.87
N GLN A 112 13.47 -3.68 -20.77
CA GLN A 112 12.02 -3.60 -20.79
C GLN A 112 11.49 -2.97 -19.49
N LEU A 113 10.69 -1.89 -19.62
CA LEU A 113 9.86 -1.37 -18.55
C LEU A 113 8.59 -2.23 -18.39
N VAL A 114 8.35 -2.73 -17.19
CA VAL A 114 7.10 -3.39 -16.83
C VAL A 114 6.10 -2.38 -16.25
N ALA A 115 4.87 -2.81 -15.95
CA ALA A 115 3.89 -1.98 -15.27
C ALA A 115 4.44 -1.46 -13.93
N ASP A 116 4.17 -0.19 -13.62
CA ASP A 116 4.68 0.53 -12.44
C ASP A 116 6.21 0.75 -12.41
N GLY A 117 6.96 0.30 -13.43
CA GLY A 117 8.38 0.60 -13.57
C GLY A 117 8.60 2.00 -14.15
N TYR A 118 9.76 2.60 -13.86
CA TYR A 118 10.14 3.92 -14.38
C TYR A 118 11.57 3.96 -14.88
N LEU A 119 11.85 4.94 -15.74
CA LEU A 119 13.18 5.33 -16.18
C LEU A 119 13.43 6.80 -15.78
N LEU A 120 14.55 7.02 -15.10
CA LEU A 120 15.16 8.33 -14.91
C LEU A 120 16.45 8.39 -15.78
N GLU A 121 16.49 9.31 -16.72
CA GLU A 121 17.60 9.43 -17.65
C GLU A 121 17.99 10.91 -17.80
N THR A 122 19.27 11.20 -17.84
CA THR A 122 19.77 12.49 -18.30
C THR A 122 20.33 12.34 -19.70
N ILE A 123 19.77 13.07 -20.65
CA ILE A 123 20.23 13.07 -22.03
C ILE A 123 20.76 14.43 -22.43
N GLU A 124 21.81 14.47 -23.24
CA GLU A 124 22.25 15.69 -23.90
C GLU A 124 21.36 15.98 -25.12
N ARG A 125 20.84 17.19 -25.18
CA ARG A 125 20.05 17.68 -26.30
C ARG A 125 20.34 19.16 -26.56
N ASP A 126 20.65 19.50 -27.79
CA ASP A 126 20.97 20.89 -28.22
C ASP A 126 22.02 21.55 -27.32
N GLY A 127 23.06 20.78 -26.91
CA GLY A 127 24.15 21.27 -26.04
C GLY A 127 23.70 21.47 -24.57
N SER A 128 22.58 20.90 -24.15
CA SER A 128 22.05 21.05 -22.80
C SER A 128 21.51 19.73 -22.24
N ASN A 129 21.64 19.52 -20.92
CA ASN A 129 21.13 18.37 -20.25
C ASN A 129 19.58 18.45 -20.08
N THR A 130 18.89 17.41 -20.47
CA THR A 130 17.44 17.21 -20.27
C THR A 130 17.24 16.02 -19.35
N ILE A 131 16.51 16.20 -18.25
CA ILE A 131 16.13 15.11 -17.33
C ILE A 131 14.83 14.50 -17.82
N VAL A 132 14.81 13.20 -18.07
CA VAL A 132 13.65 12.45 -18.52
C VAL A 132 13.12 11.60 -17.38
N ILE A 133 11.81 11.71 -17.10
CA ILE A 133 11.06 10.85 -16.21
C ILE A 133 10.00 10.16 -17.05
N THR A 134 10.18 8.88 -17.32
CA THR A 134 9.23 8.15 -18.15
C THR A 134 8.95 6.74 -17.62
N ALA A 135 7.83 6.19 -18.05
CA ALA A 135 7.37 4.88 -17.61
C ALA A 135 6.41 4.27 -18.63
N ARG A 136 6.14 2.99 -18.49
CA ARG A 136 5.12 2.32 -19.30
C ARG A 136 3.71 2.86 -19.03
N ASP A 137 3.45 3.29 -17.79
CA ASP A 137 2.15 3.78 -17.33
C ASP A 137 2.32 5.00 -16.41
N ASP A 138 1.20 5.69 -16.14
CA ASP A 138 1.20 6.95 -15.38
C ASP A 138 1.67 6.77 -13.92
N ARG A 139 1.41 5.61 -13.30
CA ARG A 139 1.91 5.32 -11.93
C ARG A 139 3.43 5.25 -11.92
N GLY A 140 4.02 4.58 -12.91
CA GLY A 140 5.47 4.54 -13.03
C GLY A 140 6.06 5.95 -13.18
N VAL A 141 5.42 6.86 -13.94
CA VAL A 141 5.85 8.26 -14.04
C VAL A 141 5.79 8.96 -12.69
N LEU A 142 4.72 8.75 -11.90
CA LEU A 142 4.60 9.29 -10.54
C LEU A 142 5.71 8.74 -9.63
N TYR A 143 6.00 7.44 -9.68
CA TYR A 143 7.05 6.81 -8.90
C TYR A 143 8.45 7.33 -9.29
N GLY A 144 8.71 7.50 -10.58
CA GLY A 144 9.95 8.15 -11.08
C GLY A 144 10.07 9.60 -10.59
N THR A 145 8.96 10.32 -10.51
CA THR A 145 8.93 11.69 -9.96
C THR A 145 9.35 11.69 -8.47
N PHE A 146 8.80 10.81 -7.66
CA PHE A 146 9.22 10.66 -6.26
C PHE A 146 10.69 10.22 -6.14
N ALA A 147 11.16 9.36 -7.05
CA ALA A 147 12.56 8.94 -7.08
C ALA A 147 13.51 10.11 -7.38
N LEU A 148 13.17 10.98 -8.34
CA LEU A 148 13.94 12.20 -8.61
C LEU A 148 13.94 13.14 -7.40
N LEU A 149 12.80 13.37 -6.76
CA LEU A 149 12.71 14.20 -5.56
C LEU A 149 13.54 13.64 -4.40
N ARG A 150 13.59 12.32 -4.24
CA ARG A 150 14.46 11.67 -3.25
C ARG A 150 15.93 11.90 -3.54
N LYS A 151 16.36 11.81 -4.82
CA LYS A 151 17.75 12.13 -5.21
C LYS A 151 18.11 13.57 -4.87
N ILE A 152 17.21 14.51 -5.15
CA ILE A 152 17.40 15.93 -4.77
C ILE A 152 17.53 16.06 -3.24
N ALA A 153 16.62 15.44 -2.47
CA ALA A 153 16.66 15.48 -1.01
C ALA A 153 17.95 14.92 -0.40
N LEU A 154 18.55 13.92 -1.08
CA LEU A 154 19.82 13.29 -0.67
C LEU A 154 21.06 13.99 -1.24
N GLY A 155 20.92 15.11 -1.98
CA GLY A 155 22.03 15.82 -2.60
C GLY A 155 22.78 14.99 -3.65
N GLN A 156 22.09 14.06 -4.34
CA GLN A 156 22.71 13.23 -5.36
C GLN A 156 22.84 14.00 -6.69
N PRO A 157 23.92 13.80 -7.46
CA PRO A 157 24.08 14.43 -8.77
C PRO A 157 23.00 13.95 -9.75
N LEU A 158 22.61 14.86 -10.66
CA LEU A 158 21.55 14.59 -11.64
C LEU A 158 22.06 14.66 -13.09
N ASP A 159 23.34 14.90 -13.29
CA ASP A 159 23.93 15.16 -14.61
C ASP A 159 24.08 13.89 -15.46
N GLU A 160 24.16 12.73 -14.81
CA GLU A 160 24.38 11.44 -15.44
C GLU A 160 23.37 10.40 -14.89
N LEU A 161 22.09 10.75 -14.88
CA LEU A 161 21.04 9.78 -14.48
C LEU A 161 20.91 8.69 -15.53
N HIS A 162 21.00 7.46 -15.07
CA HIS A 162 20.68 6.26 -15.84
C HIS A 162 20.10 5.21 -14.88
N GLU A 163 18.83 5.36 -14.54
CA GLU A 163 18.15 4.50 -13.56
C GLU A 163 16.85 3.95 -14.13
N LEU A 164 16.85 2.67 -14.41
CA LEU A 164 15.64 1.91 -14.73
C LEU A 164 15.26 1.04 -13.53
N GLN A 165 14.08 1.27 -12.98
CA GLN A 165 13.56 0.50 -11.86
C GLN A 165 12.25 -0.17 -12.24
N ASN A 166 12.22 -1.47 -12.11
CA ASN A 166 11.00 -2.27 -12.18
C ASN A 166 10.61 -2.74 -10.78
N PRO A 167 9.34 -2.76 -10.42
CA PRO A 167 8.92 -3.24 -9.11
C PRO A 167 9.29 -4.70 -8.92
N TYR A 168 9.70 -5.05 -7.70
CA TYR A 168 10.09 -6.42 -7.37
C TYR A 168 8.91 -7.40 -7.49
N ALA A 169 7.69 -6.94 -7.19
CA ALA A 169 6.45 -7.69 -7.29
C ALA A 169 5.29 -6.80 -7.78
N PRO A 170 4.30 -7.37 -8.49
CA PRO A 170 3.17 -6.60 -9.03
C PRO A 170 2.22 -6.08 -7.94
N ILE A 171 2.03 -6.82 -6.84
CA ILE A 171 1.18 -6.42 -5.72
C ILE A 171 2.03 -5.77 -4.64
N ARG A 172 1.73 -4.53 -4.30
CA ARG A 172 2.35 -3.77 -3.22
C ARG A 172 1.23 -2.98 -2.56
N TRP A 173 0.58 -3.61 -1.58
CA TRP A 173 -0.61 -3.10 -0.93
C TRP A 173 -0.39 -2.87 0.55
N VAL A 174 -1.27 -2.07 1.13
CA VAL A 174 -1.47 -1.99 2.58
C VAL A 174 -2.89 -2.37 2.95
N ASP A 175 -3.05 -2.83 4.17
CA ASP A 175 -4.33 -3.18 4.77
C ASP A 175 -4.54 -2.32 6.03
N GLN A 176 -5.69 -1.68 6.11
CA GLN A 176 -6.09 -0.79 7.19
C GLN A 176 -7.30 -1.39 7.90
N TRP A 177 -7.14 -1.75 9.17
CA TRP A 177 -8.16 -2.44 9.95
C TRP A 177 -9.09 -1.46 10.68
N ASP A 178 -9.59 -0.47 9.94
CA ASP A 178 -10.50 0.54 10.44
C ASP A 178 -11.90 -0.06 10.64
N ASN A 179 -12.53 0.25 11.77
CA ASN A 179 -13.92 -0.10 12.04
C ASN A 179 -14.85 1.03 11.58
N LEU A 180 -16.08 0.69 11.18
CA LEU A 180 -17.03 1.69 10.71
C LEU A 180 -17.44 2.70 11.79
N ASP A 181 -17.28 2.35 13.08
CA ASP A 181 -17.53 3.26 14.19
C ASP A 181 -16.46 4.37 14.34
N GLY A 182 -15.36 4.25 13.61
CA GLY A 182 -14.25 5.21 13.61
C GLY A 182 -13.07 4.79 14.48
N THR A 183 -13.09 3.61 15.08
CA THR A 183 -11.90 3.04 15.76
C THR A 183 -11.03 2.27 14.78
N ILE A 184 -9.78 1.99 15.16
CA ILE A 184 -8.87 1.15 14.38
C ILE A 184 -8.57 -0.10 15.20
N GLU A 185 -8.81 -1.28 14.64
CA GLU A 185 -8.66 -2.59 15.25
C GLU A 185 -9.28 -2.62 16.66
N ARG A 186 -8.49 -2.69 17.73
CA ARG A 186 -8.91 -2.65 19.14
C ARG A 186 -8.72 -1.27 19.78
N GLY A 187 -8.66 -0.21 18.97
CA GLY A 187 -8.54 1.18 19.41
C GLY A 187 -7.12 1.70 19.63
N TYR A 188 -6.08 0.87 19.48
CA TYR A 188 -4.70 1.31 19.72
C TYR A 188 -4.13 2.27 18.66
N GLY A 189 -4.69 2.27 17.44
CA GLY A 189 -4.26 3.12 16.32
C GLY A 189 -4.91 4.50 16.30
N GLY A 190 -5.69 4.85 17.32
CA GLY A 190 -6.44 6.12 17.36
C GLY A 190 -7.68 6.14 16.47
N PRO A 191 -8.24 7.32 16.20
CA PRO A 191 -9.39 7.47 15.31
C PRO A 191 -9.04 7.19 13.84
N SER A 192 -9.96 6.55 13.12
CA SER A 192 -9.83 6.22 11.70
C SER A 192 -9.67 7.46 10.83
N ILE A 193 -8.81 7.37 9.80
CA ILE A 193 -8.72 8.38 8.74
C ILE A 193 -9.83 8.25 7.68
N PHE A 194 -10.59 7.14 7.69
CA PHE A 194 -11.63 6.83 6.71
C PHE A 194 -13.03 6.91 7.26
N PHE A 195 -13.26 6.47 8.51
CA PHE A 195 -14.59 6.29 9.07
C PHE A 195 -14.81 7.11 10.35
N GLU A 196 -16.05 7.49 10.58
CA GLU A 196 -16.55 8.06 11.83
C GLU A 196 -18.05 7.83 11.97
N ASN A 197 -18.50 7.48 13.15
CA ASN A 197 -19.92 7.35 13.47
C ASN A 197 -20.72 6.46 12.50
N GLY A 198 -20.12 5.39 11.97
CA GLY A 198 -20.77 4.46 11.08
C GLY A 198 -20.84 4.90 9.61
N ALA A 199 -20.08 5.91 9.21
CA ALA A 199 -20.03 6.45 7.85
C ALA A 199 -18.60 6.80 7.42
N VAL A 200 -18.39 7.00 6.13
CA VAL A 200 -17.14 7.58 5.60
C VAL A 200 -17.06 9.06 6.04
N ARG A 201 -15.91 9.46 6.55
CA ARG A 201 -15.65 10.84 6.99
C ARG A 201 -16.02 11.87 5.92
N ALA A 202 -16.51 13.03 6.36
CA ALA A 202 -16.81 14.15 5.47
C ALA A 202 -15.53 14.71 4.83
N ASP A 203 -14.48 14.90 5.63
CA ASP A 203 -13.14 15.32 5.20
C ASP A 203 -12.25 14.10 4.94
N LEU A 204 -11.77 13.96 3.71
CA LEU A 204 -10.86 12.90 3.26
C LEU A 204 -9.46 13.45 2.93
N THR A 205 -9.12 14.65 3.38
CA THR A 205 -7.79 15.25 3.17
C THR A 205 -6.70 14.30 3.68
N ARG A 206 -6.86 13.78 4.91
CA ARG A 206 -5.90 12.84 5.50
C ARG A 206 -5.78 11.53 4.70
N ALA A 207 -6.89 11.01 4.18
CA ALA A 207 -6.89 9.83 3.32
C ALA A 207 -6.15 10.08 1.98
N SER A 208 -6.30 11.27 1.39
CA SER A 208 -5.55 11.67 0.19
C SER A 208 -4.05 11.85 0.47
N GLU A 209 -3.68 12.43 1.60
CA GLU A 209 -2.28 12.55 2.04
C GLU A 209 -1.65 11.17 2.30
N PHE A 210 -2.41 10.25 2.86
CA PHE A 210 -1.99 8.87 3.04
C PHE A 210 -1.75 8.19 1.68
N ALA A 211 -2.66 8.35 0.71
CA ALA A 211 -2.47 7.82 -0.64
C ALA A 211 -1.21 8.42 -1.33
N ARG A 212 -0.92 9.71 -1.11
CA ARG A 212 0.31 10.36 -1.55
C ARG A 212 1.55 9.71 -0.93
N LEU A 213 1.53 9.44 0.38
CA LEU A 213 2.59 8.72 1.07
C LEU A 213 2.78 7.32 0.47
N LEU A 214 1.70 6.56 0.29
CA LEU A 214 1.73 5.23 -0.32
C LEU A 214 2.36 5.26 -1.71
N ALA A 215 1.96 6.21 -2.57
CA ALA A 215 2.53 6.38 -3.89
C ALA A 215 4.04 6.68 -3.85
N SER A 216 4.51 7.48 -2.88
CA SER A 216 5.94 7.79 -2.71
C SER A 216 6.79 6.56 -2.38
N LEU A 217 6.18 5.52 -1.85
CA LEU A 217 6.78 4.22 -1.53
C LEU A 217 6.56 3.18 -2.63
N GLY A 218 5.90 3.54 -3.72
CA GLY A 218 5.56 2.62 -4.81
C GLY A 218 4.44 1.64 -4.47
N ILE A 219 3.61 1.95 -3.47
CA ILE A 219 2.43 1.15 -3.09
C ILE A 219 1.28 1.46 -4.04
N ASN A 220 0.65 0.41 -4.58
CA ASN A 220 -0.35 0.53 -5.65
C ASN A 220 -1.77 0.13 -5.25
N GLY A 221 -2.01 -0.17 -3.98
CA GLY A 221 -3.35 -0.46 -3.47
C GLY A 221 -3.44 -0.36 -1.95
N CYS A 222 -4.66 -0.12 -1.47
CA CYS A 222 -4.98 -0.05 -0.05
C CYS A 222 -6.35 -0.67 0.18
N ALA A 223 -6.41 -1.72 1.01
CA ALA A 223 -7.65 -2.25 1.52
C ALA A 223 -8.02 -1.53 2.82
N ILE A 224 -9.29 -1.22 2.98
CA ILE A 224 -9.85 -0.61 4.20
C ILE A 224 -10.97 -1.49 4.76
N ASN A 225 -11.45 -1.16 5.95
CA ASN A 225 -12.34 -1.95 6.78
C ASN A 225 -11.59 -3.09 7.50
N ASN A 226 -11.94 -3.29 8.76
CA ASN A 226 -11.34 -4.34 9.58
C ASN A 226 -11.52 -5.72 8.92
N VAL A 227 -10.53 -6.58 9.01
CA VAL A 227 -10.64 -7.97 8.53
C VAL A 227 -11.74 -8.77 9.25
N ASN A 228 -12.16 -8.33 10.44
CA ASN A 228 -13.39 -8.74 11.09
C ASN A 228 -14.60 -7.94 10.57
N ALA A 229 -14.74 -7.89 9.26
CA ALA A 229 -15.51 -6.94 8.50
C ALA A 229 -16.95 -6.74 8.99
N ASP A 230 -17.39 -5.48 9.03
CA ASP A 230 -18.79 -5.12 9.16
C ASP A 230 -19.45 -5.27 7.78
N PRO A 231 -20.49 -6.14 7.64
CA PRO A 231 -21.12 -6.38 6.35
C PRO A 231 -21.81 -5.15 5.75
N ARG A 232 -22.14 -4.12 6.56
CA ARG A 232 -22.77 -2.88 6.09
C ARG A 232 -21.93 -2.13 5.05
N ILE A 233 -20.63 -2.40 4.98
CA ILE A 233 -19.75 -1.81 3.95
C ILE A 233 -20.22 -2.12 2.53
N LEU A 234 -20.97 -3.20 2.33
CA LEU A 234 -21.54 -3.61 1.04
C LEU A 234 -22.96 -3.07 0.80
N SER A 235 -23.52 -2.20 1.66
CA SER A 235 -24.81 -1.57 1.39
C SER A 235 -24.72 -0.57 0.26
N PRO A 236 -25.81 -0.35 -0.54
CA PRO A 236 -25.77 0.60 -1.65
C PRO A 236 -25.35 2.01 -1.23
N ASP A 237 -25.85 2.49 -0.10
CA ASP A 237 -25.50 3.82 0.43
C ASP A 237 -24.02 3.91 0.84
N PHE A 238 -23.45 2.81 1.37
CA PHE A 238 -22.06 2.78 1.75
C PHE A 238 -21.14 2.73 0.51
N LEU A 239 -21.54 2.04 -0.56
CA LEU A 239 -20.79 2.02 -1.81
C LEU A 239 -20.63 3.40 -2.44
N GLN A 240 -21.65 4.27 -2.34
CA GLN A 240 -21.54 5.66 -2.78
C GLN A 240 -20.52 6.46 -1.93
N GLN A 241 -20.46 6.17 -0.65
CA GLN A 241 -19.48 6.79 0.25
C GLN A 241 -18.05 6.28 -0.03
N LEU A 242 -17.88 4.98 -0.29
CA LEU A 242 -16.58 4.40 -0.69
C LEU A 242 -16.05 4.97 -2.00
N ALA A 243 -16.94 5.33 -2.93
CA ALA A 243 -16.54 6.00 -4.16
C ALA A 243 -15.80 7.33 -3.91
N ARG A 244 -16.10 8.02 -2.79
CA ARG A 244 -15.38 9.24 -2.37
C ARG A 244 -13.95 8.91 -1.91
N VAL A 245 -13.76 7.79 -1.20
CA VAL A 245 -12.42 7.33 -0.81
C VAL A 245 -11.61 6.93 -2.04
N ALA A 246 -12.21 6.17 -2.97
CA ALA A 246 -11.57 5.84 -4.24
C ALA A 246 -11.17 7.08 -5.05
N ALA A 247 -12.02 8.11 -5.07
CA ALA A 247 -11.71 9.40 -5.71
C ALA A 247 -10.54 10.13 -5.06
N ALA A 248 -10.36 10.02 -3.73
CA ALA A 248 -9.21 10.58 -3.03
C ALA A 248 -7.90 9.81 -3.31
N PHE A 249 -7.98 8.52 -3.62
CA PHE A 249 -6.83 7.65 -3.91
C PHE A 249 -6.39 7.72 -5.37
N ARG A 250 -7.33 7.85 -6.30
CA ARG A 250 -7.10 7.76 -7.74
C ARG A 250 -6.02 8.71 -8.28
N PRO A 251 -5.95 10.00 -7.86
CA PRO A 251 -4.90 10.90 -8.31
C PRO A 251 -3.47 10.44 -7.95
N TRP A 252 -3.35 9.55 -6.98
CA TRP A 252 -2.09 8.96 -6.52
C TRP A 252 -1.83 7.55 -7.08
N GLY A 253 -2.72 7.05 -7.95
CA GLY A 253 -2.60 5.73 -8.56
C GLY A 253 -2.80 4.56 -7.57
N VAL A 254 -3.34 4.82 -6.39
CA VAL A 254 -3.63 3.79 -5.36
C VAL A 254 -5.05 3.26 -5.59
N ARG A 255 -5.18 1.93 -5.75
CA ARG A 255 -6.50 1.28 -5.91
C ARG A 255 -7.12 1.01 -4.55
N LEU A 256 -8.42 1.27 -4.44
CA LEU A 256 -9.17 0.94 -3.23
C LEU A 256 -9.59 -0.55 -3.24
N GLY A 257 -9.34 -1.25 -2.14
CA GLY A 257 -9.94 -2.52 -1.79
C GLY A 257 -10.72 -2.42 -0.50
N VAL A 258 -11.55 -3.42 -0.18
CA VAL A 258 -12.24 -3.48 1.11
C VAL A 258 -12.25 -4.90 1.68
N ALA A 259 -12.14 -5.00 3.01
CA ALA A 259 -12.41 -6.26 3.67
C ALA A 259 -13.92 -6.51 3.78
N VAL A 260 -14.36 -7.75 3.52
CA VAL A 260 -15.78 -8.15 3.51
C VAL A 260 -16.04 -9.38 4.38
N ASP A 261 -17.21 -9.43 4.98
CA ASP A 261 -17.69 -10.60 5.74
C ASP A 261 -18.17 -11.68 4.78
N PHE A 262 -17.65 -12.90 4.94
CA PHE A 262 -18.03 -14.03 4.09
C PHE A 262 -19.53 -14.37 4.19
N GLY A 263 -20.16 -14.12 5.34
CA GLY A 263 -21.59 -14.30 5.57
C GLY A 263 -22.49 -13.19 5.01
N SER A 264 -21.96 -12.23 4.26
CA SER A 264 -22.72 -11.10 3.71
C SER A 264 -23.94 -11.49 2.88
N PRO A 265 -23.96 -12.57 2.07
CA PRO A 265 -25.16 -12.99 1.35
C PRO A 265 -26.36 -13.22 2.26
N LYS A 266 -26.15 -13.79 3.45
CA LYS A 266 -27.19 -13.96 4.46
C LYS A 266 -27.48 -12.66 5.22
N LYS A 267 -26.46 -11.95 5.65
CA LYS A 267 -26.59 -10.77 6.52
C LYS A 267 -27.14 -9.54 5.78
N MET A 268 -26.73 -9.35 4.53
CA MET A 268 -27.10 -8.19 3.70
C MET A 268 -28.02 -8.55 2.55
N GLY A 269 -27.88 -9.77 2.00
CA GLY A 269 -28.67 -10.23 0.86
C GLY A 269 -30.01 -10.86 1.25
N GLY A 270 -30.26 -11.07 2.56
CA GLY A 270 -31.49 -11.72 3.04
C GLY A 270 -31.62 -13.18 2.61
N LEU A 271 -30.54 -13.82 2.15
CA LEU A 271 -30.55 -15.22 1.77
C LEU A 271 -30.60 -16.13 2.99
N ALA A 272 -31.20 -17.31 2.84
CA ALA A 272 -31.26 -18.29 3.94
C ALA A 272 -29.88 -18.88 4.27
N THR A 273 -28.95 -18.85 3.31
CA THR A 273 -27.63 -19.48 3.37
C THR A 273 -26.54 -18.55 2.88
N PHE A 274 -25.28 -18.88 3.20
CA PHE A 274 -24.06 -18.34 2.59
C PHE A 274 -23.17 -19.47 2.04
N ASP A 275 -23.75 -20.68 1.80
CA ASP A 275 -23.01 -21.79 1.16
C ASP A 275 -22.44 -21.32 -0.19
N PRO A 276 -21.09 -21.34 -0.38
CA PRO A 276 -20.48 -20.86 -1.61
C PRO A 276 -20.92 -21.58 -2.88
N LEU A 277 -21.47 -22.78 -2.77
CA LEU A 277 -21.97 -23.54 -3.92
C LEU A 277 -23.46 -23.38 -4.16
N ASP A 278 -24.18 -22.61 -3.33
CA ASP A 278 -25.57 -22.26 -3.58
C ASP A 278 -25.69 -21.27 -4.73
N ALA A 279 -26.55 -21.59 -5.71
CA ALA A 279 -26.70 -20.75 -6.93
C ALA A 279 -27.14 -19.31 -6.62
N LYS A 280 -27.94 -19.08 -5.55
CA LYS A 280 -28.37 -17.74 -5.15
C LYS A 280 -27.23 -16.96 -4.49
N VAL A 281 -26.34 -17.63 -3.75
CA VAL A 281 -25.14 -17.02 -3.17
C VAL A 281 -24.16 -16.63 -4.27
N ILE A 282 -23.94 -17.48 -5.27
CA ILE A 282 -23.13 -17.18 -6.45
C ILE A 282 -23.67 -15.96 -7.19
N ALA A 283 -24.98 -15.95 -7.45
CA ALA A 283 -25.64 -14.83 -8.14
C ALA A 283 -25.57 -13.53 -7.32
N TRP A 284 -25.66 -13.62 -5.98
CA TRP A 284 -25.56 -12.45 -5.10
C TRP A 284 -24.16 -11.80 -5.16
N TRP A 285 -23.08 -12.61 -5.06
CA TRP A 285 -21.72 -12.09 -5.16
C TRP A 285 -21.46 -11.44 -6.50
N LYS A 286 -21.94 -12.06 -7.60
CA LYS A 286 -21.83 -11.47 -8.95
C LYS A 286 -22.53 -10.11 -9.02
N ALA A 287 -23.80 -10.05 -8.60
CA ALA A 287 -24.57 -8.80 -8.61
C ALA A 287 -23.89 -7.72 -7.75
N LYS A 288 -23.33 -8.12 -6.60
CA LYS A 288 -22.64 -7.20 -5.70
C LYS A 288 -21.32 -6.68 -6.32
N ALA A 289 -20.55 -7.51 -6.99
CA ALA A 289 -19.36 -7.09 -7.73
C ALA A 289 -19.75 -6.08 -8.85
N ASP A 290 -20.77 -6.40 -9.64
CA ASP A 290 -21.25 -5.48 -10.70
C ASP A 290 -21.71 -4.12 -10.12
N GLU A 291 -22.33 -4.11 -8.94
CA GLU A 291 -22.74 -2.88 -8.24
C GLU A 291 -21.53 -2.04 -7.81
N ILE A 292 -20.52 -2.68 -7.22
CA ILE A 292 -19.31 -2.02 -6.76
C ILE A 292 -18.55 -1.40 -7.93
N TYR A 293 -18.31 -2.14 -9.02
CA TYR A 293 -17.57 -1.62 -10.17
C TYR A 293 -18.33 -0.54 -10.95
N ARG A 294 -19.66 -0.51 -10.82
CA ARG A 294 -20.45 0.62 -11.34
C ARG A 294 -20.19 1.89 -10.53
N ALA A 295 -20.03 1.78 -9.21
CA ALA A 295 -19.73 2.93 -8.33
C ALA A 295 -18.24 3.31 -8.36
N ILE A 296 -17.36 2.32 -8.46
CA ILE A 296 -15.90 2.45 -8.37
C ILE A 296 -15.26 1.63 -9.51
N PRO A 297 -15.15 2.18 -10.73
CA PRO A 297 -14.67 1.42 -11.89
C PRO A 297 -13.24 0.86 -11.76
N ASP A 298 -12.41 1.49 -10.97
CA ASP A 298 -11.03 1.12 -10.68
C ASP A 298 -10.87 0.34 -9.36
N PHE A 299 -11.96 -0.22 -8.81
CA PHE A 299 -11.93 -0.99 -7.58
C PHE A 299 -10.90 -2.14 -7.64
N GLY A 300 -10.09 -2.29 -6.59
CA GLY A 300 -8.97 -3.23 -6.56
C GLY A 300 -9.34 -4.66 -6.22
N GLY A 301 -10.33 -4.85 -5.35
CA GLY A 301 -10.76 -6.17 -4.93
C GLY A 301 -11.13 -6.28 -3.44
N PHE A 302 -11.31 -7.51 -2.98
CA PHE A 302 -11.71 -7.80 -1.62
C PHE A 302 -10.59 -8.43 -0.79
N VAL A 303 -10.62 -8.19 0.52
CA VAL A 303 -9.94 -8.99 1.54
C VAL A 303 -10.98 -9.81 2.29
N VAL A 304 -10.75 -11.12 2.45
CA VAL A 304 -11.68 -12.01 3.14
C VAL A 304 -10.97 -12.79 4.24
N LYS A 305 -11.59 -12.78 5.44
CA LYS A 305 -11.25 -13.65 6.55
C LYS A 305 -12.46 -14.55 6.83
N ALA A 306 -12.27 -15.87 6.81
CA ALA A 306 -13.31 -16.86 7.02
C ALA A 306 -12.83 -17.96 7.99
N ASP A 307 -13.74 -18.67 8.63
CA ASP A 307 -13.47 -19.79 9.55
C ASP A 307 -12.40 -19.49 10.62
N SER A 308 -12.38 -18.29 11.16
CA SER A 308 -11.38 -17.89 12.14
C SER A 308 -11.96 -16.90 13.16
N GLU A 309 -11.61 -17.06 14.41
CA GLU A 309 -11.96 -16.15 15.52
C GLU A 309 -13.48 -15.84 15.58
N GLY A 310 -14.32 -16.86 15.46
CA GLY A 310 -15.77 -16.72 15.48
C GLY A 310 -16.39 -16.18 14.18
N ARG A 311 -15.61 -15.95 13.14
CA ARG A 311 -16.14 -15.60 11.81
C ARG A 311 -16.62 -16.86 11.09
N VAL A 312 -17.76 -16.74 10.46
CA VAL A 312 -18.32 -17.82 9.64
C VAL A 312 -17.49 -18.05 8.39
N GLY A 313 -17.52 -19.27 7.88
CA GLY A 313 -16.80 -19.65 6.69
C GLY A 313 -17.35 -20.91 6.03
N PRO A 314 -16.64 -21.43 5.02
CA PRO A 314 -17.08 -22.57 4.23
C PRO A 314 -17.26 -23.85 5.06
N SER A 315 -16.52 -24.03 6.15
CA SER A 315 -16.63 -25.20 7.04
C SER A 315 -18.03 -25.39 7.58
N SER A 316 -18.83 -24.33 7.73
CA SER A 316 -20.24 -24.37 8.13
C SER A 316 -21.10 -25.25 7.21
N TYR A 317 -20.65 -25.51 5.99
CA TYR A 317 -21.34 -26.31 4.97
C TYR A 317 -20.48 -27.49 4.49
N GLY A 318 -19.40 -27.83 5.17
CA GLY A 318 -18.46 -28.86 4.72
C GLY A 318 -17.77 -28.53 3.39
N ARG A 319 -17.62 -27.24 3.06
CA ARG A 319 -16.92 -26.75 1.87
C ARG A 319 -15.47 -26.43 2.18
N THR A 320 -14.66 -26.43 1.13
CA THR A 320 -13.24 -26.07 1.24
C THR A 320 -13.04 -24.56 1.22
N GLN A 321 -11.85 -24.10 1.65
CA GLN A 321 -11.47 -22.70 1.53
C GLN A 321 -11.34 -22.25 0.06
N ALA A 322 -11.02 -23.18 -0.85
CA ALA A 322 -10.99 -22.91 -2.29
C ALA A 322 -12.42 -22.69 -2.85
N ASP A 323 -13.41 -23.47 -2.43
CA ASP A 323 -14.82 -23.24 -2.83
C ASP A 323 -15.27 -21.83 -2.43
N ALA A 324 -14.93 -21.40 -1.22
CA ALA A 324 -15.27 -20.08 -0.71
C ALA A 324 -14.56 -18.94 -1.46
N ALA A 325 -13.27 -19.09 -1.68
CA ALA A 325 -12.48 -18.08 -2.39
C ALA A 325 -12.93 -17.94 -3.84
N ASN A 326 -13.09 -19.06 -4.54
CA ASN A 326 -13.38 -19.07 -5.97
C ASN A 326 -14.74 -18.43 -6.31
N VAL A 327 -15.77 -18.59 -5.47
CA VAL A 327 -17.06 -17.96 -5.75
C VAL A 327 -16.97 -16.43 -5.77
N ILE A 328 -16.22 -15.85 -4.84
CA ILE A 328 -16.03 -14.40 -4.77
C ILE A 328 -15.08 -13.94 -5.87
N ALA A 329 -13.99 -14.67 -6.11
CA ALA A 329 -13.01 -14.36 -7.13
C ALA A 329 -13.62 -14.34 -8.54
N ARG A 330 -14.48 -15.32 -8.87
CA ARG A 330 -15.22 -15.37 -10.15
C ARG A 330 -16.19 -14.19 -10.32
N ALA A 331 -16.72 -13.65 -9.24
CA ALA A 331 -17.53 -12.44 -9.30
C ALA A 331 -16.70 -11.20 -9.63
N LEU A 332 -15.44 -11.14 -9.20
CA LEU A 332 -14.52 -10.03 -9.44
C LEU A 332 -13.79 -10.12 -10.79
N GLU A 333 -13.59 -11.34 -11.30
CA GLU A 333 -12.74 -11.62 -12.48
C GLU A 333 -13.14 -10.81 -13.73
N PRO A 334 -14.43 -10.68 -14.12
CA PRO A 334 -14.83 -9.90 -15.29
C PRO A 334 -14.42 -8.42 -15.24
N HIS A 335 -14.13 -7.92 -14.06
CA HIS A 335 -13.73 -6.54 -13.79
C HIS A 335 -12.21 -6.38 -13.51
N GLY A 336 -11.45 -7.47 -13.54
CA GLY A 336 -10.01 -7.46 -13.23
C GLY A 336 -9.69 -7.27 -11.75
N GLY A 337 -10.64 -7.58 -10.86
CA GLY A 337 -10.47 -7.48 -9.41
C GLY A 337 -9.77 -8.69 -8.82
N LEU A 338 -9.08 -8.47 -7.70
CA LEU A 338 -8.37 -9.49 -6.95
C LEU A 338 -9.13 -9.88 -5.69
N LEU A 339 -8.97 -11.13 -5.27
CA LEU A 339 -9.41 -11.59 -3.98
C LEU A 339 -8.20 -11.93 -3.11
N PHE A 340 -7.95 -11.16 -2.07
CA PHE A 340 -7.01 -11.49 -1.02
C PHE A 340 -7.71 -12.36 0.02
N TYR A 341 -7.43 -13.65 0.01
CA TYR A 341 -8.04 -14.60 0.92
C TYR A 341 -7.06 -14.95 2.02
N ARG A 342 -7.37 -14.54 3.27
CA ARG A 342 -6.44 -14.73 4.39
C ARG A 342 -6.31 -16.19 4.76
N ALA A 343 -5.10 -16.72 4.66
CA ALA A 343 -4.75 -18.06 5.11
C ALA A 343 -4.50 -18.06 6.62
N PHE A 344 -5.48 -17.57 7.38
CA PHE A 344 -5.46 -17.52 8.84
C PHE A 344 -6.78 -18.12 9.35
N VAL A 345 -6.78 -19.44 9.41
CA VAL A 345 -7.94 -20.26 9.79
C VAL A 345 -7.55 -21.08 11.01
N TYR A 346 -8.27 -20.89 12.10
CA TYR A 346 -8.18 -21.78 13.24
C TYR A 346 -9.47 -21.72 14.05
N ASP A 347 -9.85 -22.86 14.62
CA ASP A 347 -10.97 -22.94 15.55
C ASP A 347 -10.44 -22.71 16.98
N HIS A 348 -10.84 -21.62 17.62
CA HIS A 348 -10.45 -21.30 18.98
C HIS A 348 -11.17 -22.15 20.04
N HIS A 349 -12.12 -22.98 19.65
CA HIS A 349 -12.78 -23.97 20.50
C HIS A 349 -12.11 -25.35 20.50
N LEU A 350 -11.08 -25.56 19.65
CA LEU A 350 -10.37 -26.82 19.58
C LEU A 350 -9.63 -27.13 20.89
N ASP A 351 -9.62 -28.42 21.24
CA ASP A 351 -8.88 -28.89 22.40
C ASP A 351 -7.37 -28.68 22.19
N TRP A 352 -6.80 -27.77 22.95
CA TRP A 352 -5.36 -27.44 22.92
C TRP A 352 -4.44 -28.65 23.22
N ARG A 353 -4.96 -29.73 23.83
CA ARG A 353 -4.24 -30.97 24.10
C ARG A 353 -4.11 -31.85 22.86
N ASN A 354 -4.86 -31.57 21.82
CA ASN A 354 -4.76 -32.28 20.54
C ASN A 354 -3.69 -31.63 19.67
N PRO A 355 -2.54 -32.29 19.41
CA PRO A 355 -1.46 -31.70 18.59
C PRO A 355 -1.89 -31.32 17.16
N LYS A 356 -2.95 -31.96 16.63
CA LYS A 356 -3.50 -31.65 15.30
C LYS A 356 -4.30 -30.35 15.29
N SER A 357 -4.66 -29.83 16.45
CA SER A 357 -5.38 -28.56 16.63
C SER A 357 -4.44 -27.39 16.85
N ASP A 358 -3.14 -27.58 16.65
CA ASP A 358 -2.13 -26.56 16.87
C ASP A 358 -2.33 -25.40 15.90
N ARG A 359 -2.50 -24.19 16.45
CA ARG A 359 -2.67 -22.96 15.71
C ARG A 359 -1.53 -22.71 14.70
N ALA A 360 -0.29 -23.05 15.06
CA ALA A 360 0.87 -22.90 14.19
C ALA A 360 0.84 -23.81 12.96
N ARG A 361 0.06 -24.88 12.98
CA ARG A 361 -0.09 -25.82 11.86
C ARG A 361 -1.34 -25.55 11.04
N ALA A 362 -2.36 -24.95 11.63
CA ALA A 362 -3.72 -24.89 11.06
C ALA A 362 -3.73 -24.35 9.62
N ALA A 363 -3.03 -23.25 9.36
CA ALA A 363 -2.98 -22.67 8.01
C ALA A 363 -2.32 -23.64 7.02
N TYR A 364 -1.21 -24.27 7.39
CA TYR A 364 -0.54 -25.23 6.51
C TYR A 364 -1.41 -26.46 6.24
N ASP A 365 -1.96 -27.08 7.28
CA ASP A 365 -2.74 -28.30 7.17
C ASP A 365 -4.03 -28.09 6.35
N ILE A 366 -4.60 -26.88 6.36
CA ILE A 366 -5.83 -26.54 5.63
C ILE A 366 -5.55 -26.12 4.19
N PHE A 367 -4.54 -25.27 3.96
CA PHE A 367 -4.33 -24.65 2.65
C PHE A 367 -3.37 -25.42 1.74
N HIS A 368 -2.35 -26.10 2.29
CA HIS A 368 -1.40 -26.86 1.49
C HIS A 368 -2.07 -27.95 0.61
N PRO A 369 -3.05 -28.73 1.09
CA PRO A 369 -3.75 -29.71 0.25
C PRO A 369 -4.60 -29.09 -0.88
N LEU A 370 -4.86 -27.78 -0.81
CA LEU A 370 -5.65 -27.03 -1.80
C LEU A 370 -4.79 -26.31 -2.84
N ASP A 371 -3.46 -26.54 -2.82
CA ASP A 371 -2.56 -25.89 -3.78
C ASP A 371 -2.95 -26.21 -5.22
N GLY A 372 -3.20 -25.18 -6.02
CA GLY A 372 -3.68 -25.30 -7.40
C GLY A 372 -5.20 -25.43 -7.56
N SER A 373 -5.97 -25.40 -6.46
CA SER A 373 -7.44 -25.40 -6.50
C SER A 373 -8.05 -24.01 -6.52
N PHE A 374 -7.25 -22.96 -6.35
CA PHE A 374 -7.69 -21.57 -6.34
C PHE A 374 -7.64 -20.98 -7.76
N ASP A 375 -8.65 -20.16 -8.09
CA ASP A 375 -8.70 -19.43 -9.37
C ASP A 375 -7.55 -18.40 -9.45
N ALA A 376 -7.17 -18.00 -10.66
CA ALA A 376 -5.97 -17.19 -10.91
C ALA A 376 -5.95 -15.82 -10.24
N ASN A 377 -7.13 -15.24 -9.96
CA ASN A 377 -7.27 -13.96 -9.26
C ASN A 377 -7.49 -14.09 -7.75
N VAL A 378 -7.38 -15.30 -7.20
CA VAL A 378 -7.27 -15.53 -5.75
C VAL A 378 -5.82 -15.43 -5.34
N ILE A 379 -5.55 -14.58 -4.36
CA ILE A 379 -4.22 -14.39 -3.77
C ILE A 379 -4.31 -14.80 -2.30
N LEU A 380 -3.61 -15.85 -1.92
CA LEU A 380 -3.56 -16.24 -0.51
C LEU A 380 -2.71 -15.24 0.27
N GLN A 381 -3.35 -14.58 1.24
CA GLN A 381 -2.73 -13.61 2.14
C GLN A 381 -2.23 -14.34 3.39
N ILE A 382 -0.91 -14.47 3.52
CA ILE A 382 -0.25 -15.30 4.52
C ILE A 382 0.53 -14.39 5.47
N LYS A 383 0.26 -14.48 6.78
CA LYS A 383 1.04 -13.78 7.81
C LYS A 383 2.51 -14.16 7.74
N ASN A 384 3.39 -13.25 8.12
CA ASN A 384 4.83 -13.49 8.11
C ASN A 384 5.25 -14.72 8.94
N GLY A 385 4.54 -15.00 10.03
CA GLY A 385 4.72 -16.20 10.85
C GLY A 385 3.44 -17.04 10.92
N PRO A 386 3.53 -18.29 11.40
CA PRO A 386 2.39 -19.23 11.39
C PRO A 386 1.37 -18.99 12.52
N ILE A 387 1.67 -18.16 13.51
CA ILE A 387 0.81 -17.95 14.68
C ILE A 387 0.04 -16.63 14.56
N ASP A 388 0.66 -15.49 14.87
CA ASP A 388 -0.04 -14.19 14.86
C ASP A 388 0.91 -13.00 15.06
N PHE A 389 1.84 -12.80 14.15
CA PHE A 389 2.80 -11.67 14.20
C PHE A 389 3.66 -11.61 15.47
N GLN A 390 3.89 -12.72 16.15
CA GLN A 390 4.75 -12.74 17.31
C GLN A 390 6.21 -12.44 16.93
N VAL A 391 6.94 -11.73 17.79
CA VAL A 391 8.27 -11.18 17.48
C VAL A 391 9.29 -12.26 17.06
N ARG A 392 9.15 -13.49 17.53
CA ARG A 392 10.08 -14.58 17.24
C ARG A 392 9.47 -15.77 16.52
N GLU A 393 8.40 -15.53 15.79
CA GLU A 393 7.86 -16.57 14.93
C GLU A 393 8.85 -16.88 13.79
N PRO A 394 8.98 -18.16 13.39
CA PRO A 394 9.65 -18.49 12.14
C PRO A 394 8.82 -17.96 10.94
N ALA A 395 9.42 -17.91 9.75
CA ALA A 395 8.66 -17.71 8.52
C ALA A 395 7.57 -18.79 8.38
N SER A 396 6.39 -18.40 7.93
CA SER A 396 5.28 -19.36 7.76
C SER A 396 5.67 -20.47 6.78
N PRO A 397 5.55 -21.76 7.17
CA PRO A 397 5.88 -22.88 6.27
C PRO A 397 5.00 -22.93 5.03
N LEU A 398 3.84 -22.26 5.07
CA LEU A 398 2.92 -22.22 3.94
C LEU A 398 3.52 -21.52 2.71
N PHE A 399 4.44 -20.57 2.87
CA PHE A 399 5.13 -19.93 1.75
C PHE A 399 5.82 -20.94 0.82
N GLY A 400 6.52 -21.92 1.40
CA GLY A 400 7.17 -22.98 0.65
C GLY A 400 6.25 -24.13 0.26
N GLY A 401 5.05 -24.20 0.85
CA GLY A 401 4.06 -25.25 0.61
C GLY A 401 3.12 -25.00 -0.58
N LEU A 402 3.12 -23.80 -1.16
CA LEU A 402 2.23 -23.39 -2.25
C LEU A 402 3.02 -23.16 -3.54
N HIS A 403 2.91 -24.08 -4.48
CA HIS A 403 3.66 -24.02 -5.75
C HIS A 403 2.81 -23.51 -6.92
N LYS A 404 1.49 -23.68 -6.87
CA LYS A 404 0.56 -23.38 -7.97
C LYS A 404 -0.39 -22.21 -7.65
N THR A 405 -0.45 -21.80 -6.40
CA THR A 405 -1.37 -20.77 -5.94
C THR A 405 -0.62 -19.46 -5.70
N SER A 406 -1.17 -18.35 -6.20
CA SER A 406 -0.63 -17.01 -5.95
C SER A 406 -0.72 -16.63 -4.47
N GLN A 407 0.30 -15.93 -3.97
CA GLN A 407 0.38 -15.57 -2.55
C GLN A 407 0.96 -14.18 -2.33
N VAL A 408 0.57 -13.55 -1.24
CA VAL A 408 1.19 -12.34 -0.70
C VAL A 408 1.60 -12.58 0.74
N ILE A 409 2.70 -11.95 1.17
CA ILE A 409 3.03 -11.90 2.58
C ILE A 409 2.23 -10.78 3.25
N GLU A 410 1.59 -11.10 4.38
CA GLU A 410 0.99 -10.12 5.28
C GLU A 410 2.03 -9.75 6.34
N LEU A 411 2.59 -8.55 6.23
CA LEU A 411 3.53 -7.99 7.19
C LEU A 411 2.80 -7.07 8.16
N GLN A 412 3.07 -7.18 9.45
CA GLN A 412 2.58 -6.20 10.40
C GLN A 412 3.51 -4.99 10.42
N ILE A 413 3.03 -3.84 9.91
CA ILE A 413 3.70 -2.54 9.98
C ILE A 413 3.31 -1.84 11.29
N THR A 414 2.02 -1.90 11.63
CA THR A 414 1.52 -1.46 12.94
C THR A 414 2.14 -2.27 14.08
N GLN A 415 2.17 -1.73 15.28
CA GLN A 415 2.87 -2.31 16.42
C GLN A 415 1.94 -2.95 17.44
N GLU A 416 0.93 -3.71 16.98
CA GLU A 416 -0.05 -4.34 17.86
C GLU A 416 0.61 -5.19 18.98
N TYR A 417 1.56 -6.05 18.60
CA TYR A 417 2.23 -6.95 19.55
C TYR A 417 3.61 -6.46 20.03
N THR A 418 4.02 -5.27 19.61
CA THR A 418 5.31 -4.66 19.95
C THR A 418 5.15 -3.36 20.74
N GLY A 419 4.07 -3.27 21.55
CA GLY A 419 3.80 -2.13 22.40
C GLY A 419 2.54 -1.35 22.06
N GLN A 420 1.69 -1.85 21.18
CA GLN A 420 0.39 -1.26 20.78
C GLN A 420 0.50 0.23 20.47
N ALA A 421 1.43 0.59 19.60
CA ALA A 421 1.70 1.95 19.17
C ALA A 421 2.13 2.94 20.30
N ARG A 422 2.54 2.43 21.47
CA ARG A 422 2.99 3.26 22.62
C ARG A 422 4.50 3.33 22.76
N HIS A 423 5.23 2.45 22.10
CA HIS A 423 6.68 2.38 22.15
C HIS A 423 7.25 2.39 20.73
N LEU A 424 8.35 3.10 20.55
CA LEU A 424 9.07 3.06 19.28
C LEU A 424 9.69 1.66 19.11
N CYS A 425 9.35 0.98 18.02
CA CYS A 425 9.90 -0.31 17.64
C CYS A 425 10.30 -0.31 16.16
N PHE A 426 11.57 -0.53 15.87
CA PHE A 426 12.06 -0.61 14.50
C PHE A 426 11.92 -2.03 13.95
N LEU A 427 10.88 -2.27 13.17
CA LEU A 427 10.48 -3.60 12.68
C LEU A 427 11.25 -4.09 11.45
N ALA A 428 11.97 -3.22 10.75
CA ALA A 428 12.66 -3.58 9.51
C ALA A 428 13.62 -4.78 9.61
N PRO A 429 14.38 -4.99 10.71
CA PRO A 429 15.21 -6.20 10.85
C PRO A 429 14.39 -7.49 10.90
N MET A 430 13.22 -7.47 11.54
CA MET A 430 12.31 -8.61 11.60
C MET A 430 11.74 -8.93 10.22
N TRP A 431 11.27 -7.92 9.49
CA TRP A 431 10.78 -8.11 8.12
C TRP A 431 11.87 -8.64 7.20
N LYS A 432 13.09 -8.07 7.30
CA LYS A 432 14.23 -8.54 6.52
C LYS A 432 14.55 -10.01 6.81
N ALA A 433 14.59 -10.41 8.09
CA ALA A 433 14.86 -11.78 8.47
C ALA A 433 13.83 -12.76 7.89
N THR A 434 12.54 -12.40 7.92
CA THR A 434 11.47 -13.22 7.32
C THR A 434 11.58 -13.27 5.79
N LEU A 435 11.78 -12.11 5.13
CA LEU A 435 11.80 -12.04 3.67
C LEU A 435 13.02 -12.73 3.05
N ASP A 436 14.15 -12.73 3.75
CA ASP A 436 15.39 -13.38 3.30
C ASP A 436 15.49 -14.85 3.75
N PHE A 437 14.55 -15.33 4.58
CA PHE A 437 14.55 -16.72 5.04
C PHE A 437 14.38 -17.67 3.85
N ASP A 438 15.33 -18.60 3.70
CA ASP A 438 15.27 -19.64 2.67
C ASP A 438 14.35 -20.78 3.12
N MET A 439 13.30 -21.02 2.35
CA MET A 439 12.33 -22.08 2.61
C MET A 439 12.81 -23.48 2.17
N HIS A 440 14.01 -23.58 1.59
CA HIS A 440 14.61 -24.85 1.14
C HIS A 440 13.64 -25.70 0.30
N THR A 441 12.93 -25.06 -0.63
CA THR A 441 12.10 -25.81 -1.59
C THR A 441 13.01 -26.60 -2.56
N PRO A 442 12.48 -27.49 -3.41
CA PRO A 442 13.30 -28.24 -4.37
C PRO A 442 14.12 -27.37 -5.35
N GLN A 443 13.76 -26.11 -5.53
CA GLN A 443 14.57 -25.14 -6.28
C GLN A 443 15.67 -24.57 -5.37
N ASP A 444 16.84 -24.32 -5.92
CA ASP A 444 17.94 -23.68 -5.21
C ASP A 444 17.55 -22.26 -4.75
N ALA A 445 17.91 -21.93 -3.52
CA ALA A 445 17.73 -20.60 -2.91
C ALA A 445 16.34 -19.99 -3.13
N THR A 446 15.35 -20.45 -2.39
CA THR A 446 13.96 -19.97 -2.43
C THR A 446 13.61 -19.09 -1.23
N PRO A 447 14.13 -17.86 -1.12
CA PRO A 447 13.76 -16.96 -0.05
C PRO A 447 12.27 -16.55 -0.13
N VAL A 448 11.64 -16.32 1.00
CA VAL A 448 10.23 -15.93 1.10
C VAL A 448 9.88 -14.80 0.13
N LYS A 449 10.73 -13.77 0.01
CA LYS A 449 10.50 -12.67 -0.95
C LYS A 449 10.36 -13.12 -2.40
N ALA A 450 11.11 -14.16 -2.83
CA ALA A 450 11.00 -14.69 -4.20
C ALA A 450 9.73 -15.52 -4.37
N LEU A 451 9.35 -16.29 -3.35
CA LEU A 451 8.12 -17.08 -3.34
C LEU A 451 6.89 -16.20 -3.45
N VAL A 452 6.77 -15.20 -2.58
CA VAL A 452 5.60 -14.30 -2.58
C VAL A 452 5.54 -13.39 -3.80
N ALA A 453 6.68 -13.04 -4.39
CA ALA A 453 6.73 -12.28 -5.64
C ALA A 453 6.43 -13.11 -6.90
N GLY A 454 6.18 -14.42 -6.73
CA GLY A 454 5.88 -15.33 -7.83
C GLY A 454 7.08 -15.74 -8.68
N LYS A 455 8.31 -15.39 -8.25
CA LYS A 455 9.54 -15.62 -9.04
C LYS A 455 10.06 -17.06 -8.94
N ALA A 456 9.75 -17.78 -7.86
CA ALA A 456 10.27 -19.12 -7.64
C ALA A 456 9.50 -20.21 -8.44
N PHE A 457 8.19 -20.03 -8.65
CA PHE A 457 7.31 -21.01 -9.29
C PHE A 457 6.55 -20.47 -10.49
N ASP A 458 7.08 -19.41 -11.12
CA ASP A 458 6.49 -18.77 -12.30
C ASP A 458 5.00 -18.40 -12.13
N ARG A 459 4.68 -17.79 -11.00
CA ARG A 459 3.33 -17.30 -10.70
C ARG A 459 3.25 -15.80 -11.01
N PRO A 460 2.42 -15.39 -12.00
CA PRO A 460 2.46 -14.01 -12.51
C PRO A 460 1.96 -12.95 -11.51
N VAL A 461 1.22 -13.38 -10.48
CA VAL A 461 0.60 -12.46 -9.51
C VAL A 461 1.02 -12.86 -8.09
N GLY A 462 1.54 -11.90 -7.36
CA GLY A 462 1.99 -12.07 -5.97
C GLY A 462 2.61 -10.79 -5.45
N GLY A 463 3.03 -10.77 -4.18
CA GLY A 463 3.70 -9.60 -3.62
C GLY A 463 3.58 -9.42 -2.12
N PHE A 464 3.37 -8.18 -1.72
CA PHE A 464 3.45 -7.71 -0.35
C PHE A 464 2.17 -6.97 0.02
N LEU A 465 1.65 -7.27 1.21
CA LEU A 465 0.53 -6.57 1.81
C LEU A 465 0.89 -6.28 3.26
N GLY A 466 0.95 -5.00 3.64
CA GLY A 466 1.34 -4.58 4.98
C GLY A 466 0.16 -4.07 5.78
N VAL A 467 0.00 -4.52 7.02
CA VAL A 467 -1.02 -3.98 7.94
C VAL A 467 -0.48 -2.71 8.58
N ALA A 468 -0.99 -1.54 8.16
CA ALA A 468 -0.44 -0.25 8.56
C ALA A 468 -1.19 0.40 9.74
N ASN A 469 -2.53 0.40 9.74
CA ASN A 469 -3.39 0.94 10.81
C ASN A 469 -3.08 2.40 11.19
N VAL A 470 -2.87 3.26 10.19
CA VAL A 470 -2.61 4.68 10.37
C VAL A 470 -3.87 5.41 10.81
N GLY A 471 -3.80 6.15 11.91
CA GLY A 471 -4.90 6.92 12.47
C GLY A 471 -4.76 8.44 12.30
N LEU A 472 -5.70 9.19 12.89
CA LEU A 472 -5.68 10.65 12.93
C LEU A 472 -4.78 11.22 14.02
N ASP A 473 -4.51 10.44 15.06
CA ASP A 473 -3.66 10.89 16.16
C ASP A 473 -2.19 10.95 15.71
N ASP A 474 -1.49 11.96 16.18
CA ASP A 474 -0.05 12.11 15.96
C ASP A 474 0.73 11.10 16.81
N ASN A 475 0.58 9.82 16.48
CA ASN A 475 1.21 8.71 17.16
C ASN A 475 2.28 8.05 16.28
N TRP A 476 3.49 8.56 16.38
CA TRP A 476 4.64 8.08 15.61
C TRP A 476 5.03 6.62 15.86
N ALA A 477 4.72 6.11 17.04
CA ALA A 477 5.07 4.75 17.40
C ALA A 477 4.13 3.70 16.78
N GLY A 478 2.99 4.13 16.25
CA GLY A 478 1.94 3.27 15.72
C GLY A 478 1.95 3.08 14.22
N SER A 479 2.77 3.80 13.50
CA SER A 479 2.76 3.80 12.04
C SER A 479 4.12 3.66 11.39
#